data_90f2d607bc9911948c2fd4a6656cd2c1
#
_entry.id   90f2d607bc9911948c2fd4a6656cd2c1
#
_cell.length_a   1.000
_cell.length_b   1.000
_cell.length_c   1.000
_cell.angle_alpha   90.00
_cell.angle_beta   90.00
_cell.angle_gamma   90.00
#
_symmetry.space_group_name_H-M   'P 1'
#
loop_
_entity.id
_entity.type
_entity.pdbx_description
1 polymer ?
#
loop_
_entity_poly.entity_id
_entity_poly.type
_entity_poly.pdbx_seq_one_letter_code
_entity_poly.pdbx_strand_id
1 'polypeptide(L)'
;MSKYVLTGSVRYDDYNNFGVDRKYRATPMWSTGLSWHIGREDFIQDNVGWLNQLTFRATYGYNGNIDQNQYPFTQISLSTSNDAFTQLPSSSINFAANPSVRWEKTGVLNFGLDFAVLNRRLSGSIELYRKYSRDLFADYTINPIFGANASSSYTLSRNAAKVNGKGIDLALNGVIVQKGDFRYDAKLTYSYNINEVISSPYEMSPYFYSSGGGSGRMLEGYNMNNFWAYRWAGLDENGDSQIYNADGDIVKSTESVTNDDLV
;
A
#
# COMPACT_ATOMS: atom_id res chain seq x y z
N MET A 1 -37.45 14.18 -3.77
CA MET A 1 -36.21 13.50 -3.34
C MET A 1 -35.01 14.23 -3.93
N SER A 2 -33.89 14.33 -3.20
CA SER A 2 -32.72 15.09 -3.67
C SER A 2 -32.10 14.45 -4.91
N LYS A 3 -31.82 15.26 -5.94
CA LYS A 3 -31.09 14.85 -7.14
C LYS A 3 -29.55 14.91 -6.88
N TYR A 4 -29.13 15.84 -6.05
CA TYR A 4 -27.73 16.07 -5.68
C TYR A 4 -27.55 15.96 -4.17
N VAL A 5 -26.45 15.33 -3.74
CA VAL A 5 -26.07 15.23 -2.33
C VAL A 5 -24.61 15.64 -2.21
N LEU A 6 -24.35 16.62 -1.36
CA LEU A 6 -23.00 17.02 -0.98
C LEU A 6 -22.71 16.54 0.44
N THR A 7 -21.57 15.93 0.65
CA THR A 7 -21.12 15.48 1.96
C THR A 7 -19.76 16.08 2.28
N GLY A 8 -19.50 16.32 3.56
CA GLY A 8 -18.21 16.78 4.05
C GLY A 8 -17.98 16.29 5.46
N SER A 9 -16.73 15.91 5.76
CA SER A 9 -16.31 15.56 7.10
C SER A 9 -14.92 16.11 7.39
N VAL A 10 -14.70 16.51 8.63
CA VAL A 10 -13.39 16.95 9.15
C VAL A 10 -13.17 16.28 10.49
N ARG A 11 -11.99 15.72 10.68
CA ARG A 11 -11.54 15.16 11.94
C ARG A 11 -10.13 15.63 12.23
N TYR A 12 -9.85 15.89 13.49
CA TYR A 12 -8.52 16.26 13.95
C TYR A 12 -8.08 15.29 15.02
N ASP A 13 -7.02 14.54 14.73
CA ASP A 13 -6.48 13.53 15.62
C ASP A 13 -5.07 13.94 16.09
N ASP A 14 -4.78 13.75 17.35
CA ASP A 14 -3.48 13.97 17.97
C ASP A 14 -2.98 12.63 18.56
N TYR A 15 -1.69 12.35 18.38
CA TYR A 15 -1.05 11.17 18.93
C TYR A 15 0.18 11.56 19.75
N ASN A 16 0.09 11.39 21.07
CA ASN A 16 1.08 11.89 22.04
C ASN A 16 2.44 11.19 21.97
N ASN A 17 2.53 10.01 21.34
CA ASN A 17 3.80 9.31 21.13
C ASN A 17 4.58 9.82 19.90
N PHE A 18 3.96 10.68 19.05
CA PHE A 18 4.62 11.23 17.89
C PHE A 18 5.23 12.58 18.17
N GLY A 19 6.47 12.69 17.73
CA GLY A 19 7.21 13.95 17.62
C GLY A 19 7.41 14.71 18.93
N VAL A 20 8.53 15.35 19.03
CA VAL A 20 8.77 16.36 20.07
C VAL A 20 8.04 17.65 19.70
N ASP A 21 7.91 17.91 18.41
CA ASP A 21 7.26 19.12 17.87
C ASP A 21 5.77 18.86 17.60
N ARG A 22 4.92 19.74 18.13
CA ARG A 22 3.47 19.68 18.02
C ARG A 22 2.94 19.53 16.57
N LYS A 23 3.66 20.12 15.60
CA LYS A 23 3.29 20.03 14.18
C LYS A 23 3.31 18.61 13.60
N TYR A 24 4.02 17.67 14.25
CA TYR A 24 4.10 16.27 13.84
C TYR A 24 3.09 15.36 14.52
N ARG A 25 2.55 15.78 15.69
CA ARG A 25 1.65 14.99 16.52
C ARG A 25 0.25 14.90 15.96
N ALA A 26 -0.21 15.98 15.35
CA ALA A 26 -1.58 16.10 14.91
C ALA A 26 -1.71 16.18 13.40
N THR A 27 -2.76 15.58 12.87
CA THR A 27 -3.07 15.63 11.44
C THR A 27 -4.56 15.90 11.24
N PRO A 28 -4.93 16.95 10.50
CA PRO A 28 -6.29 17.13 10.06
C PRO A 28 -6.61 16.10 8.96
N MET A 29 -7.69 15.37 9.15
CA MET A 29 -8.27 14.46 8.17
C MET A 29 -9.58 15.05 7.70
N TRP A 30 -9.83 14.99 6.41
CA TRP A 30 -11.07 15.53 5.86
C TRP A 30 -11.46 14.78 4.61
N SER A 31 -12.75 14.81 4.32
CA SER A 31 -13.27 14.31 3.05
C SER A 31 -14.43 15.14 2.57
N THR A 32 -14.57 15.21 1.26
CA THR A 32 -15.76 15.77 0.59
C THR A 32 -16.23 14.81 -0.48
N GLY A 33 -17.53 14.79 -0.72
CA GLY A 33 -18.14 13.94 -1.70
C GLY A 33 -19.37 14.59 -2.34
N LEU A 34 -19.51 14.34 -3.63
CA LEU A 34 -20.68 14.68 -4.43
C LEU A 34 -21.32 13.39 -4.93
N SER A 35 -22.64 13.30 -4.78
CA SER A 35 -23.46 12.26 -5.40
C SER A 35 -24.52 12.89 -6.28
N TRP A 36 -24.58 12.46 -7.54
CA TRP A 36 -25.58 12.88 -8.50
C TRP A 36 -26.46 11.69 -8.89
N HIS A 37 -27.72 11.75 -8.51
CA HIS A 37 -28.72 10.74 -8.84
C HIS A 37 -29.26 10.98 -10.26
N ILE A 38 -28.49 10.65 -11.28
CA ILE A 38 -28.78 10.89 -12.70
C ILE A 38 -30.11 10.24 -13.08
N GLY A 39 -30.40 9.05 -12.57
CA GLY A 39 -31.66 8.35 -12.82
C GLY A 39 -32.89 9.06 -12.30
N ARG A 40 -32.75 10.18 -11.56
CA ARG A 40 -33.84 11.03 -11.08
C ARG A 40 -34.05 12.31 -11.90
N GLU A 41 -33.22 12.50 -12.94
CA GLU A 41 -33.38 13.62 -13.83
C GLU A 41 -34.55 13.40 -14.80
N ASP A 42 -35.30 14.44 -15.06
CA ASP A 42 -36.49 14.36 -15.87
C ASP A 42 -36.18 13.85 -17.30
N PHE A 43 -35.06 14.32 -17.87
CA PHE A 43 -34.60 13.85 -19.18
C PHE A 43 -34.23 12.34 -19.23
N ILE A 44 -33.93 11.72 -18.09
CA ILE A 44 -33.73 10.26 -18.00
C ILE A 44 -35.04 9.54 -17.78
N GLN A 45 -35.90 10.03 -16.86
CA GLN A 45 -37.15 9.38 -16.51
C GLN A 45 -38.11 9.34 -17.70
N ASP A 46 -38.15 10.41 -18.50
CA ASP A 46 -39.05 10.53 -19.65
C ASP A 46 -38.58 9.71 -20.87
N ASN A 47 -37.28 9.44 -20.99
CA ASN A 47 -36.72 8.85 -22.22
C ASN A 47 -36.12 7.44 -22.03
N VAL A 48 -35.84 7.01 -20.79
CA VAL A 48 -35.06 5.78 -20.54
C VAL A 48 -35.79 4.85 -19.57
N GLY A 49 -36.85 4.21 -20.04
CA GLY A 49 -37.71 3.37 -19.19
C GLY A 49 -37.05 2.08 -18.64
N TRP A 50 -35.98 1.63 -19.23
CA TRP A 50 -35.24 0.45 -18.77
C TRP A 50 -34.21 0.75 -17.65
N LEU A 51 -33.92 2.03 -17.39
CA LEU A 51 -32.97 2.47 -16.37
C LEU A 51 -33.71 2.73 -15.06
N ASN A 52 -33.48 1.88 -14.05
CA ASN A 52 -34.14 2.01 -12.76
C ASN A 52 -33.33 2.88 -11.77
N GLN A 53 -32.02 2.87 -11.89
CA GLN A 53 -31.12 3.67 -11.06
C GLN A 53 -29.83 3.98 -11.81
N LEU A 54 -29.40 5.22 -11.71
CA LEU A 54 -28.09 5.64 -12.13
C LEU A 54 -27.60 6.73 -11.18
N THR A 55 -26.52 6.48 -10.48
CA THR A 55 -25.93 7.42 -9.53
C THR A 55 -24.44 7.52 -9.77
N PHE A 56 -24.00 8.73 -10.03
CA PHE A 56 -22.59 9.05 -10.10
C PHE A 56 -22.12 9.58 -8.74
N ARG A 57 -20.95 9.13 -8.28
CA ARG A 57 -20.32 9.57 -7.05
C ARG A 57 -18.88 10.02 -7.34
N ALA A 58 -18.48 11.12 -6.73
CA ALA A 58 -17.11 11.59 -6.73
C ALA A 58 -16.73 11.95 -5.30
N THR A 59 -15.64 11.40 -4.79
CA THR A 59 -15.17 11.70 -3.44
C THR A 59 -13.68 11.99 -3.46
N TYR A 60 -13.28 12.95 -2.62
CA TYR A 60 -11.88 13.26 -2.39
C TYR A 60 -11.64 13.52 -0.91
N GLY A 61 -10.53 13.01 -0.38
CA GLY A 61 -10.20 13.24 1.01
C GLY A 61 -8.80 12.78 1.38
N TYR A 62 -8.40 13.16 2.59
CA TYR A 62 -7.14 12.75 3.21
C TYR A 62 -7.41 11.95 4.47
N ASN A 63 -6.74 10.81 4.56
CA ASN A 63 -6.69 9.97 5.74
C ASN A 63 -5.25 9.92 6.28
N GLY A 64 -5.12 9.82 7.59
CA GLY A 64 -3.87 9.54 8.26
C GLY A 64 -3.83 8.11 8.80
N ASN A 65 -2.64 7.57 8.89
CA ASN A 65 -2.35 6.32 9.57
C ASN A 65 -1.16 6.49 10.49
N ILE A 66 -1.10 5.71 11.55
CA ILE A 66 0.02 5.70 12.52
C ILE A 66 0.56 4.28 12.66
N ASP A 67 1.87 4.17 12.80
CA ASP A 67 2.49 2.97 13.34
C ASP A 67 2.72 3.19 14.85
N GLN A 68 2.03 2.41 15.67
CA GLN A 68 2.09 2.51 17.13
C GLN A 68 3.43 2.07 17.72
N ASN A 69 4.27 1.41 16.93
CA ASN A 69 5.60 0.95 17.36
C ASN A 69 6.70 2.00 17.11
N GLN A 70 6.34 3.17 16.59
CA GLN A 70 7.28 4.25 16.34
C GLN A 70 7.33 5.23 17.52
N TYR A 71 8.55 5.56 17.92
CA TYR A 71 8.80 6.44 19.06
C TYR A 71 9.79 7.55 18.67
N PRO A 72 9.63 8.77 19.20
CA PRO A 72 10.55 9.88 18.94
C PRO A 72 11.87 9.78 19.72
N PHE A 73 11.92 8.91 20.74
CA PHE A 73 13.05 8.78 21.67
C PHE A 73 13.86 7.52 21.39
N THR A 74 15.16 7.58 21.72
CA THR A 74 16.02 6.40 21.67
C THR A 74 15.53 5.34 22.66
N GLN A 75 15.42 4.11 22.19
CA GLN A 75 15.15 2.94 23.03
C GLN A 75 16.40 2.09 23.15
N ILE A 76 16.70 1.68 24.37
CA ILE A 76 17.82 0.79 24.68
C ILE A 76 17.31 -0.50 25.32
N SER A 77 17.98 -1.60 24.99
CA SER A 77 17.85 -2.88 25.71
C SER A 77 19.03 -3.06 26.64
N LEU A 78 18.75 -3.40 27.88
CA LEU A 78 19.77 -3.81 28.82
C LEU A 78 20.06 -5.30 28.60
N SER A 79 21.32 -5.66 28.45
CA SER A 79 21.74 -7.05 28.40
C SER A 79 21.53 -7.70 29.77
N THR A 80 21.03 -8.92 29.78
CA THR A 80 20.93 -9.75 31.00
C THR A 80 22.26 -10.39 31.39
N SER A 81 23.25 -10.40 30.48
CA SER A 81 24.59 -10.90 30.69
C SER A 81 25.62 -9.78 30.54
N ASN A 82 26.71 -9.88 31.25
CA ASN A 82 27.83 -8.99 31.08
C ASN A 82 28.52 -9.18 29.70
N ASP A 83 29.09 -8.11 29.18
CA ASP A 83 29.92 -8.15 27.98
C ASP A 83 31.09 -9.13 28.16
N ALA A 84 31.36 -9.95 27.14
CA ALA A 84 32.33 -11.03 27.23
C ALA A 84 33.80 -10.56 27.44
N PHE A 85 34.11 -9.33 27.02
CA PHE A 85 35.46 -8.78 27.12
C PHE A 85 35.65 -7.93 28.37
N THR A 86 34.70 -7.06 28.64
CA THR A 86 34.80 -6.11 29.75
C THR A 86 34.28 -6.66 31.06
N GLN A 87 33.47 -7.73 31.04
CA GLN A 87 32.77 -8.32 32.19
C GLN A 87 31.81 -7.31 32.88
N LEU A 88 31.48 -6.23 32.23
CA LEU A 88 30.55 -5.19 32.72
C LEU A 88 29.17 -5.33 32.11
N PRO A 89 28.12 -4.81 32.81
CA PRO A 89 26.79 -4.69 32.24
C PRO A 89 26.84 -3.92 30.90
N SER A 90 26.17 -4.43 29.89
CA SER A 90 26.10 -3.81 28.59
C SER A 90 24.67 -3.45 28.18
N SER A 91 24.54 -2.53 27.26
CA SER A 91 23.27 -2.17 26.67
C SER A 91 23.42 -1.95 25.17
N SER A 92 22.39 -2.20 24.41
CA SER A 92 22.31 -1.93 22.98
C SER A 92 21.19 -0.94 22.67
N ILE A 93 21.39 -0.14 21.64
CA ILE A 93 20.35 0.73 21.11
C ILE A 93 19.46 -0.12 20.20
N ASN A 94 18.18 -0.25 20.53
CA ASN A 94 17.21 -0.94 19.68
C ASN A 94 16.68 -0.01 18.60
N PHE A 95 16.35 1.22 18.99
CA PHE A 95 15.83 2.23 18.10
C PHE A 95 16.50 3.57 18.35
N ALA A 96 17.02 4.19 17.29
CA ALA A 96 17.56 5.53 17.37
C ALA A 96 16.41 6.56 17.46
N ALA A 97 16.68 7.68 18.11
CA ALA A 97 15.71 8.76 18.21
C ALA A 97 15.27 9.29 16.83
N ASN A 98 13.96 9.45 16.65
CA ASN A 98 13.39 10.10 15.48
C ASN A 98 12.38 11.18 15.90
N PRO A 99 12.86 12.41 16.26
CA PRO A 99 11.98 13.48 16.72
C PRO A 99 11.00 14.00 15.64
N SER A 100 11.20 13.61 14.37
CA SER A 100 10.36 14.00 13.23
C SER A 100 9.30 12.98 12.86
N VAL A 101 9.14 11.93 13.66
CA VAL A 101 8.08 10.92 13.49
C VAL A 101 6.72 11.61 13.40
N ARG A 102 5.93 11.23 12.38
CA ARG A 102 4.64 11.85 12.08
C ARG A 102 3.68 10.86 11.41
N TRP A 103 2.45 11.30 11.25
CA TRP A 103 1.42 10.55 10.54
C TRP A 103 1.78 10.28 9.08
N GLU A 104 1.57 9.05 8.65
CA GLU A 104 1.43 8.72 7.23
C GLU A 104 0.16 9.37 6.68
N LYS A 105 0.21 9.86 5.45
CA LYS A 105 -0.91 10.58 4.83
C LYS A 105 -1.26 9.97 3.50
N THR A 106 -2.53 9.62 3.32
CA THR A 106 -3.06 9.10 2.06
C THR A 106 -4.21 9.97 1.56
N GLY A 107 -3.98 10.61 0.42
CA GLY A 107 -5.04 11.25 -0.36
C GLY A 107 -5.72 10.22 -1.25
N VAL A 108 -7.05 10.22 -1.28
CA VAL A 108 -7.85 9.29 -2.08
C VAL A 108 -8.83 10.09 -2.94
N LEU A 109 -8.74 9.92 -4.25
CA LEU A 109 -9.74 10.37 -5.22
C LEU A 109 -10.48 9.13 -5.71
N ASN A 110 -11.80 9.12 -5.60
CA ASN A 110 -12.65 8.01 -6.03
C ASN A 110 -13.80 8.53 -6.88
N PHE A 111 -14.07 7.86 -8.01
CA PHE A 111 -15.24 8.01 -8.85
C PHE A 111 -16.01 6.70 -8.87
N GLY A 112 -17.28 6.76 -8.59
CA GLY A 112 -18.17 5.61 -8.57
C GLY A 112 -19.39 5.81 -9.46
N LEU A 113 -19.83 4.76 -10.11
CA LEU A 113 -21.07 4.71 -10.87
C LEU A 113 -21.87 3.50 -10.40
N ASP A 114 -23.03 3.77 -9.76
CA ASP A 114 -24.00 2.74 -9.37
C ASP A 114 -25.14 2.72 -10.35
N PHE A 115 -25.54 1.54 -10.82
CA PHE A 115 -26.64 1.40 -11.76
C PHE A 115 -27.55 0.22 -11.44
N ALA A 116 -28.80 0.34 -11.85
CA ALA A 116 -29.73 -0.77 -11.91
C ALA A 116 -30.61 -0.61 -13.15
N VAL A 117 -30.76 -1.69 -13.90
CA VAL A 117 -31.45 -1.70 -15.20
C VAL A 117 -32.35 -2.91 -15.31
N LEU A 118 -33.26 -2.88 -16.34
CA LEU A 118 -34.16 -4.00 -16.68
C LEU A 118 -35.02 -4.45 -15.49
N ASN A 119 -35.71 -3.49 -14.87
CA ASN A 119 -36.50 -3.73 -13.65
C ASN A 119 -35.67 -4.33 -12.51
N ARG A 120 -34.42 -3.81 -12.33
CA ARG A 120 -33.44 -4.27 -11.36
C ARG A 120 -32.98 -5.72 -11.53
N ARG A 121 -33.20 -6.30 -12.72
CA ARG A 121 -32.65 -7.64 -13.01
C ARG A 121 -31.14 -7.63 -13.13
N LEU A 122 -30.56 -6.51 -13.57
CA LEU A 122 -29.12 -6.30 -13.56
C LEU A 122 -28.82 -5.03 -12.77
N SER A 123 -27.92 -5.14 -11.81
CA SER A 123 -27.42 -4.01 -11.03
C SER A 123 -25.95 -4.16 -10.76
N GLY A 124 -25.27 -3.06 -10.51
CA GLY A 124 -23.85 -3.11 -10.22
C GLY A 124 -23.28 -1.77 -9.86
N SER A 125 -21.97 -1.81 -9.57
CA SER A 125 -21.15 -0.62 -9.37
C SER A 125 -19.82 -0.75 -10.08
N ILE A 126 -19.31 0.37 -10.56
CA ILE A 126 -17.95 0.51 -11.10
C ILE A 126 -17.30 1.62 -10.29
N GLU A 127 -16.12 1.34 -9.73
CA GLU A 127 -15.34 2.34 -9.00
C GLU A 127 -13.95 2.46 -9.61
N LEU A 128 -13.52 3.71 -9.80
CA LEU A 128 -12.18 4.07 -10.25
C LEU A 128 -11.55 4.93 -9.17
N TYR A 129 -10.37 4.56 -8.70
CA TYR A 129 -9.72 5.32 -7.65
C TYR A 129 -8.24 5.55 -7.91
N ARG A 130 -7.76 6.64 -7.32
CA ARG A 130 -6.35 6.95 -7.22
C ARG A 130 -6.01 7.31 -5.78
N LYS A 131 -4.95 6.69 -5.27
CA LYS A 131 -4.41 6.92 -3.92
C LYS A 131 -3.02 7.53 -4.07
N TYR A 132 -2.74 8.52 -3.25
CA TYR A 132 -1.42 9.11 -3.13
C TYR A 132 -1.00 9.07 -1.67
N SER A 133 -0.10 8.15 -1.35
CA SER A 133 0.42 7.96 0.00
C SER A 133 1.80 8.59 0.11
N ARG A 134 1.99 9.37 1.15
CA ARG A 134 3.24 10.06 1.48
C ARG A 134 3.55 9.95 2.95
N ASP A 135 4.79 10.25 3.30
CA ASP A 135 5.26 10.12 4.67
C ASP A 135 5.10 8.69 5.21
N LEU A 136 5.12 7.68 4.31
CA LEU A 136 5.07 6.27 4.71
C LEU A 136 6.35 5.90 5.45
N PHE A 137 6.21 5.06 6.45
CA PHE A 137 7.36 4.51 7.15
C PHE A 137 8.15 3.59 6.24
N ALA A 138 9.44 3.81 6.20
CA ALA A 138 10.40 2.95 5.54
C ALA A 138 11.65 2.86 6.40
N ASP A 139 12.23 1.68 6.45
CA ASP A 139 13.45 1.44 7.20
C ASP A 139 14.65 1.98 6.43
N TYR A 140 15.47 2.71 7.11
CA TYR A 140 16.70 3.29 6.61
C TYR A 140 17.88 2.69 7.37
N THR A 141 18.83 2.13 6.65
CA THR A 141 20.04 1.59 7.26
C THR A 141 20.93 2.73 7.75
N ILE A 142 21.23 2.74 9.05
CA ILE A 142 22.11 3.73 9.65
C ILE A 142 23.57 3.30 9.42
N ASN A 143 24.41 4.28 9.12
CA ASN A 143 25.85 4.05 8.96
C ASN A 143 26.43 3.47 10.26
N PRO A 144 27.22 2.36 10.17
CA PRO A 144 27.87 1.72 11.33
C PRO A 144 28.71 2.63 12.22
N ILE A 145 29.16 3.77 11.71
CA ILE A 145 29.91 4.78 12.47
C ILE A 145 29.16 5.31 13.70
N PHE A 146 27.83 5.17 13.72
CA PHE A 146 27.00 5.56 14.86
C PHE A 146 26.90 4.49 15.97
N GLY A 147 27.81 3.53 15.99
CA GLY A 147 27.90 2.52 17.06
C GLY A 147 27.11 1.25 16.79
N ALA A 148 26.72 1.01 15.53
CA ALA A 148 26.18 -0.27 15.11
C ALA A 148 27.29 -1.34 15.19
N ASN A 149 27.05 -2.44 15.91
CA ASN A 149 27.99 -3.55 15.82
C ASN A 149 27.81 -4.28 14.48
N ALA A 150 28.88 -4.87 13.96
CA ALA A 150 28.94 -5.46 12.62
C ALA A 150 27.95 -6.60 12.36
N SER A 151 27.26 -7.08 13.39
CA SER A 151 26.31 -8.20 13.31
C SER A 151 24.85 -7.77 13.16
N SER A 152 24.54 -6.48 13.30
CA SER A 152 23.17 -5.97 13.29
C SER A 152 23.09 -4.76 12.37
N SER A 153 22.34 -4.88 11.29
CA SER A 153 21.92 -3.70 10.51
C SER A 153 20.98 -2.88 11.39
N TYR A 154 21.47 -1.76 11.90
CA TYR A 154 20.59 -0.82 12.58
C TYR A 154 19.72 -0.11 11.55
N THR A 155 18.44 -0.33 11.65
CA THR A 155 17.47 0.38 10.84
C THR A 155 16.81 1.47 11.67
N LEU A 156 16.65 2.65 11.09
CA LEU A 156 15.83 3.72 11.60
C LEU A 156 14.61 3.85 10.72
N SER A 157 13.45 3.59 11.28
CA SER A 157 12.21 3.81 10.58
C SER A 157 11.91 5.30 10.47
N ARG A 158 11.70 5.79 9.25
CA ARG A 158 11.41 7.20 8.95
C ARG A 158 10.21 7.34 8.03
N ASN A 159 9.53 8.46 8.14
CA ASN A 159 8.50 8.88 7.19
C ASN A 159 9.14 9.36 5.87
N ALA A 160 9.60 8.45 5.03
CA ALA A 160 10.42 8.76 3.86
C ALA A 160 9.86 8.23 2.54
N ALA A 161 9.00 7.19 2.58
CA ALA A 161 8.51 6.58 1.36
C ALA A 161 7.23 7.25 0.83
N LYS A 162 7.03 7.09 -0.49
CA LYS A 162 5.84 7.55 -1.22
C LYS A 162 5.37 6.46 -2.15
N VAL A 163 4.04 6.26 -2.21
CA VAL A 163 3.41 5.25 -3.06
C VAL A 163 2.20 5.84 -3.77
N ASN A 164 2.07 5.58 -5.07
CA ASN A 164 0.89 5.86 -5.85
C ASN A 164 0.09 4.57 -6.07
N GLY A 165 -1.17 4.59 -5.64
CA GLY A 165 -2.11 3.51 -5.92
C GLY A 165 -3.13 3.94 -6.97
N LYS A 166 -3.55 3.03 -7.84
CA LYS A 166 -4.69 3.19 -8.74
C LYS A 166 -5.39 1.87 -8.91
N GLY A 167 -6.69 1.90 -9.11
CA GLY A 167 -7.44 0.67 -9.30
C GLY A 167 -8.82 0.89 -9.87
N ILE A 168 -9.41 -0.24 -10.23
CA ILE A 168 -10.78 -0.37 -10.69
C ILE A 168 -11.43 -1.52 -9.94
N ASP A 169 -12.63 -1.27 -9.41
CA ASP A 169 -13.46 -2.28 -8.77
C ASP A 169 -14.79 -2.36 -9.54
N LEU A 170 -15.21 -3.57 -9.85
CA LEU A 170 -16.46 -3.88 -10.52
C LEU A 170 -17.27 -4.86 -9.69
N ALA A 171 -18.53 -4.55 -9.44
CA ALA A 171 -19.48 -5.48 -8.85
C ALA A 171 -20.73 -5.54 -9.72
N LEU A 172 -21.13 -6.74 -10.14
CA LEU A 172 -22.34 -6.98 -10.92
C LEU A 172 -23.22 -8.01 -10.20
N ASN A 173 -24.50 -7.76 -10.17
CA ASN A 173 -25.49 -8.69 -9.65
C ASN A 173 -26.59 -8.82 -10.71
N GLY A 174 -26.89 -10.06 -11.10
CA GLY A 174 -27.88 -10.33 -12.13
C GLY A 174 -28.87 -11.42 -11.72
N VAL A 175 -30.16 -11.17 -11.92
CA VAL A 175 -31.21 -12.19 -11.87
C VAL A 175 -31.28 -12.84 -13.24
N ILE A 176 -30.65 -14.00 -13.38
CA ILE A 176 -30.53 -14.72 -14.67
C ILE A 176 -31.87 -15.36 -15.04
N VAL A 177 -32.45 -16.09 -14.09
CA VAL A 177 -33.73 -16.77 -14.28
C VAL A 177 -34.64 -16.48 -13.08
N GLN A 178 -35.89 -16.15 -13.37
CA GLN A 178 -36.96 -16.09 -12.37
C GLN A 178 -38.22 -16.63 -13.01
N LYS A 179 -38.69 -17.80 -12.57
CA LYS A 179 -39.88 -18.44 -13.09
C LYS A 179 -40.65 -19.15 -11.97
N GLY A 180 -41.81 -18.68 -11.60
CA GLY A 180 -42.54 -19.17 -10.44
C GLY A 180 -41.73 -19.06 -9.18
N ASP A 181 -41.61 -20.15 -8.45
CA ASP A 181 -40.82 -20.24 -7.21
C ASP A 181 -39.31 -20.43 -7.45
N PHE A 182 -38.88 -20.65 -8.70
CA PHE A 182 -37.47 -20.80 -9.04
C PHE A 182 -36.83 -19.46 -9.37
N ARG A 183 -35.76 -19.14 -8.66
CA ARG A 183 -34.93 -17.95 -8.89
C ARG A 183 -33.45 -18.35 -8.91
N TYR A 184 -32.73 -17.86 -9.94
CA TYR A 184 -31.29 -18.01 -10.08
C TYR A 184 -30.63 -16.62 -10.25
N ASP A 185 -29.78 -16.26 -9.29
CA ASP A 185 -29.01 -15.02 -9.27
C ASP A 185 -27.52 -15.34 -9.45
N ALA A 186 -26.83 -14.48 -10.18
CA ALA A 186 -25.39 -14.52 -10.32
C ALA A 186 -24.76 -13.22 -9.82
N LYS A 187 -23.62 -13.34 -9.17
CA LYS A 187 -22.80 -12.21 -8.72
C LYS A 187 -21.38 -12.34 -9.27
N LEU A 188 -20.88 -11.26 -9.87
CA LEU A 188 -19.50 -11.14 -10.32
C LEU A 188 -18.86 -9.96 -9.56
N THR A 189 -17.68 -10.21 -8.99
CA THR A 189 -16.82 -9.15 -8.46
C THR A 189 -15.46 -9.24 -9.12
N TYR A 190 -14.93 -8.09 -9.54
CA TYR A 190 -13.59 -7.98 -10.12
C TYR A 190 -12.90 -6.77 -9.50
N SER A 191 -11.65 -6.94 -9.08
CA SER A 191 -10.83 -5.87 -8.54
C SER A 191 -9.44 -5.95 -9.16
N TYR A 192 -8.95 -4.82 -9.65
CA TYR A 192 -7.60 -4.68 -10.16
C TYR A 192 -6.96 -3.43 -9.56
N ASN A 193 -5.78 -3.59 -8.97
CA ASN A 193 -5.05 -2.46 -8.39
C ASN A 193 -3.55 -2.59 -8.60
N ILE A 194 -2.90 -1.45 -8.71
CA ILE A 194 -1.44 -1.31 -8.77
C ILE A 194 -1.04 -0.26 -7.75
N ASN A 195 -0.01 -0.57 -6.95
CA ASN A 195 0.60 0.34 -5.99
C ASN A 195 2.08 0.51 -6.34
N GLU A 196 2.40 1.58 -7.04
CA GLU A 196 3.75 1.88 -7.51
C GLU A 196 4.51 2.69 -6.46
N VAL A 197 5.72 2.26 -6.14
CA VAL A 197 6.63 2.98 -5.25
C VAL A 197 7.25 4.15 -6.00
N ILE A 198 6.97 5.37 -5.55
CA ILE A 198 7.47 6.60 -6.19
C ILE A 198 8.80 7.04 -5.59
N SER A 199 9.00 6.77 -4.32
CA SER A 199 10.23 7.10 -3.62
C SER A 199 10.40 6.20 -2.41
N SER A 200 11.59 5.67 -2.24
CA SER A 200 11.96 4.86 -1.09
C SER A 200 13.43 5.10 -0.74
N PRO A 201 13.77 5.26 0.54
CA PRO A 201 15.16 5.33 0.97
C PRO A 201 15.84 3.95 1.03
N TYR A 202 15.16 2.93 0.56
CA TYR A 202 15.55 1.55 0.76
C TYR A 202 16.47 1.10 -0.38
N GLU A 203 17.74 0.88 -0.07
CA GLU A 203 18.70 0.23 -0.95
C GLU A 203 18.96 -1.18 -0.41
N MET A 204 18.55 -2.19 -1.14
CA MET A 204 18.74 -3.58 -0.72
C MET A 204 19.54 -4.38 -1.74
N SER A 205 20.26 -5.39 -1.23
CA SER A 205 20.90 -6.37 -2.09
C SER A 205 19.87 -7.25 -2.81
N PRO A 206 20.18 -7.78 -3.99
CA PRO A 206 19.32 -8.70 -4.75
C PRO A 206 18.85 -9.90 -3.92
N TYR A 207 19.70 -10.42 -3.05
CA TYR A 207 19.37 -11.51 -2.15
C TYR A 207 18.12 -11.24 -1.29
N PHE A 208 17.96 -10.02 -0.82
CA PHE A 208 16.83 -9.65 0.01
C PHE A 208 15.49 -9.66 -0.75
N TYR A 209 15.50 -9.33 -2.04
CA TYR A 209 14.30 -9.37 -2.86
C TYR A 209 13.92 -10.80 -3.23
N SER A 210 14.90 -11.64 -3.58
CA SER A 210 14.69 -13.02 -4.02
C SER A 210 14.44 -14.02 -2.88
N SER A 211 14.89 -13.76 -1.66
CA SER A 211 14.82 -14.70 -0.54
C SER A 211 13.46 -14.78 0.18
N GLY A 212 12.36 -14.38 -0.47
CA GLY A 212 11.00 -14.43 0.09
C GLY A 212 10.71 -13.40 1.19
N GLY A 213 11.71 -12.70 1.69
CA GLY A 213 11.56 -11.56 2.59
C GLY A 213 11.17 -10.26 1.88
N GLY A 214 11.04 -10.31 0.55
CA GLY A 214 10.83 -9.14 -0.29
C GLY A 214 9.38 -8.69 -0.45
N SER A 215 8.40 -9.48 -0.01
CA SER A 215 7.00 -9.06 -0.10
C SER A 215 6.76 -7.83 0.79
N GLY A 216 6.26 -6.76 0.17
CA GLY A 216 6.03 -5.48 0.85
C GLY A 216 7.24 -4.56 0.91
N ARG A 217 8.35 -4.89 0.25
CA ARG A 217 9.52 -4.01 0.19
C ARG A 217 9.40 -3.01 -0.95
N MET A 218 9.74 -1.76 -0.62
CA MET A 218 9.50 -0.62 -1.50
C MET A 218 10.70 -0.37 -2.42
N LEU A 219 10.79 -1.05 -3.55
CA LEU A 219 11.74 -0.71 -4.60
C LEU A 219 11.15 0.37 -5.51
N GLU A 220 11.87 1.48 -5.65
CA GLU A 220 11.44 2.64 -6.43
C GLU A 220 11.20 2.28 -7.91
N GLY A 221 10.08 2.74 -8.46
CA GLY A 221 9.66 2.45 -9.84
C GLY A 221 8.86 1.16 -10.02
N TYR A 222 8.74 0.33 -8.98
CA TYR A 222 8.06 -0.96 -9.07
C TYR A 222 6.80 -1.02 -8.22
N ASN A 223 5.98 -2.03 -8.48
CA ASN A 223 4.80 -2.32 -7.67
C ASN A 223 5.25 -2.83 -6.28
N MET A 224 4.64 -2.30 -5.22
CA MET A 224 4.92 -2.68 -3.83
C MET A 224 4.70 -4.18 -3.56
N ASN A 225 3.84 -4.83 -4.33
CA ASN A 225 3.49 -6.24 -4.19
C ASN A 225 4.16 -7.13 -5.24
N ASN A 226 5.25 -6.70 -5.85
CA ASN A 226 5.98 -7.55 -6.79
C ASN A 226 6.60 -8.76 -6.10
N PHE A 227 6.58 -9.87 -6.79
CA PHE A 227 7.43 -11.01 -6.53
C PHE A 227 8.73 -10.83 -7.31
N TRP A 228 9.84 -11.06 -6.66
CA TRP A 228 11.16 -10.97 -7.25
C TRP A 228 11.80 -12.35 -7.27
N ALA A 229 12.28 -12.77 -8.43
CA ALA A 229 12.97 -14.02 -8.61
C ALA A 229 14.04 -13.89 -9.69
N TYR A 230 15.04 -14.75 -9.63
CA TYR A 230 15.94 -14.94 -10.76
C TYR A 230 15.32 -15.90 -11.77
N ARG A 231 15.47 -15.58 -13.05
CA ARG A 231 15.00 -16.47 -14.11
C ARG A 231 15.88 -17.69 -14.19
N TRP A 232 15.36 -18.84 -13.80
CA TRP A 232 16.11 -20.08 -13.74
C TRP A 232 16.51 -20.58 -15.14
N ALA A 233 17.79 -20.96 -15.31
CA ALA A 233 18.37 -21.43 -16.56
C ALA A 233 18.72 -22.94 -16.54
N GLY A 234 18.42 -23.64 -15.44
CA GLY A 234 18.74 -25.07 -15.30
C GLY A 234 19.89 -25.35 -14.34
N LEU A 235 20.46 -26.53 -14.48
CA LEU A 235 21.65 -26.96 -13.75
C LEU A 235 22.83 -27.07 -14.73
N ASP A 236 24.04 -26.79 -14.23
CA ASP A 236 25.26 -27.07 -14.99
C ASP A 236 25.65 -28.56 -14.93
N GLU A 237 26.78 -28.92 -15.54
CA GLU A 237 27.29 -30.30 -15.59
C GLU A 237 27.62 -30.87 -14.20
N ASN A 238 27.81 -30.01 -13.21
CA ASN A 238 28.12 -30.39 -11.82
C ASN A 238 26.85 -30.44 -10.95
N GLY A 239 25.69 -30.05 -11.49
CA GLY A 239 24.43 -29.94 -10.75
C GLY A 239 24.25 -28.61 -10.03
N ASP A 240 25.07 -27.59 -10.31
CA ASP A 240 24.93 -26.25 -9.75
C ASP A 240 23.82 -25.47 -10.48
N SER A 241 23.04 -24.70 -9.73
CA SER A 241 21.98 -23.87 -10.27
C SER A 241 22.50 -22.75 -11.15
N GLN A 242 21.88 -22.56 -12.31
CA GLN A 242 22.17 -21.50 -13.25
C GLN A 242 20.96 -20.55 -13.37
N ILE A 243 21.24 -19.29 -13.62
CA ILE A 243 20.24 -18.24 -13.83
C ILE A 243 20.58 -17.44 -15.10
N TYR A 244 19.58 -16.77 -15.66
CA TYR A 244 19.80 -15.75 -16.69
C TYR A 244 20.08 -14.41 -16.01
N ASN A 245 21.16 -13.74 -16.39
CA ASN A 245 21.41 -12.36 -15.98
C ASN A 245 20.56 -11.36 -16.80
N ALA A 246 20.69 -10.05 -16.54
CA ALA A 246 19.97 -8.99 -17.23
C ALA A 246 20.25 -8.96 -18.76
N ASP A 247 21.44 -9.32 -19.17
CA ASP A 247 21.87 -9.40 -20.57
C ASP A 247 21.35 -10.65 -21.28
N GLY A 248 20.80 -11.60 -20.54
CA GLY A 248 20.27 -12.86 -21.04
C GLY A 248 21.30 -13.99 -21.10
N ASP A 249 22.49 -13.78 -20.56
CA ASP A 249 23.54 -14.80 -20.46
C ASP A 249 23.27 -15.74 -19.28
N ILE A 250 23.72 -16.99 -19.42
CA ILE A 250 23.62 -17.98 -18.36
C ILE A 250 24.84 -17.83 -17.43
N VAL A 251 24.54 -17.56 -16.18
CA VAL A 251 25.57 -17.41 -15.12
C VAL A 251 25.25 -18.37 -13.97
N LYS A 252 26.28 -18.71 -13.17
CA LYS A 252 26.04 -19.51 -11.95
C LYS A 252 25.35 -18.66 -10.88
N SER A 253 24.43 -19.24 -10.14
CA SER A 253 23.72 -18.54 -9.06
C SER A 253 24.60 -18.09 -7.90
N THR A 254 25.86 -18.57 -7.86
CA THR A 254 26.89 -18.18 -6.87
C THR A 254 27.76 -17.01 -7.33
N GLU A 255 27.64 -16.57 -8.58
CA GLU A 255 28.34 -15.42 -9.11
C GLU A 255 27.70 -14.10 -8.63
N SER A 256 28.40 -12.99 -8.86
CA SER A 256 27.85 -11.67 -8.52
C SER A 256 26.60 -11.38 -9.35
N VAL A 257 25.47 -11.33 -8.68
CA VAL A 257 24.18 -10.96 -9.28
C VAL A 257 23.76 -9.58 -8.78
N THR A 258 23.08 -8.83 -9.61
CA THR A 258 22.63 -7.46 -9.36
C THR A 258 21.11 -7.37 -9.25
N ASN A 259 20.60 -6.20 -8.90
CA ASN A 259 19.15 -5.97 -8.89
C ASN A 259 18.55 -6.04 -10.31
N ASP A 260 19.35 -5.76 -11.34
CA ASP A 260 18.89 -5.78 -12.74
C ASP A 260 18.67 -7.21 -13.25
N ASP A 261 19.23 -8.22 -12.56
CA ASP A 261 19.04 -9.64 -12.88
C ASP A 261 17.72 -10.22 -12.34
N LEU A 262 17.00 -9.46 -11.52
CA LEU A 262 15.70 -9.84 -10.98
C LEU A 262 14.56 -9.56 -11.98
N VAL A 263 13.60 -10.46 -12.04
CA VAL A 263 12.39 -10.36 -12.87
C VAL A 263 11.12 -10.53 -12.02
#